data_36b31bc82dd05a01bee269ab0e9bf2a3
#
_entry.id   36b31bc82dd05a01bee269ab0e9bf2a3
#
_cell.length_a   1.000
_cell.length_b   1.000
_cell.length_c   1.000
_cell.angle_alpha   90.00
_cell.angle_beta   90.00
_cell.angle_gamma   90.00
#
_symmetry.space_group_name_H-M   'P 1'
#
loop_
_entity.id
_entity.type
_entity.pdbx_description
1 polymer ?
#
loop_
_entity_poly.entity_id
_entity_poly.type
_entity_poly.pdbx_seq_one_letter_code
_entity_poly.pdbx_strand_id
1 'polypeptide(L)'
;MFQGIFAFTTSNVDIGTYILISKNKIKTITKNLIEMDDTNFEKYFDVYSPNRNLAMQLLTSDIMESLINFYTEYNLDFEIIIRNNTVYLRFFTGPMFEPISENPIDKQLLFTYFCILEFILDVTKKINSTLNNLET
;
A
#
# COMPACT_ATOMS: atom_id res chain seq x y z
N MET A 1 -12.37 -13.80 6.29
CA MET A 1 -11.85 -13.02 7.44
C MET A 1 -10.47 -12.49 7.12
N PHE A 2 -10.23 -11.22 7.36
CA PHE A 2 -8.91 -10.63 7.17
C PHE A 2 -7.96 -11.07 8.28
N GLN A 3 -6.80 -11.58 7.90
CA GLN A 3 -5.73 -11.95 8.83
C GLN A 3 -4.45 -11.28 8.36
N GLY A 4 -3.93 -10.37 9.17
CA GLY A 4 -2.73 -9.66 8.82
C GLY A 4 -2.53 -8.40 9.63
N ILE A 5 -1.77 -7.47 9.06
CA ILE A 5 -1.46 -6.19 9.69
C ILE A 5 -2.30 -5.12 9.01
N PHE A 6 -2.94 -4.30 9.83
CA PHE A 6 -3.68 -3.13 9.39
C PHE A 6 -3.08 -1.90 10.04
N ALA A 7 -2.81 -0.89 9.24
CA ALA A 7 -2.27 0.38 9.72
C ALA A 7 -3.01 1.53 9.04
N PHE A 8 -3.07 2.68 9.73
CA PHE A 8 -3.60 3.88 9.11
C PHE A 8 -2.90 5.12 9.66
N THR A 9 -2.88 6.16 8.87
CA THR A 9 -2.40 7.48 9.27
C THR A 9 -3.28 8.54 8.65
N THR A 10 -3.36 9.70 9.29
CA THR A 10 -4.10 10.83 8.75
C THR A 10 -3.14 11.84 8.14
N SER A 11 -3.61 12.52 7.09
CA SER A 11 -2.90 13.61 6.44
C SER A 11 -3.59 14.93 6.74
N ASN A 12 -2.87 16.02 6.58
CA ASN A 12 -3.46 17.36 6.62
C ASN A 12 -4.22 17.71 5.34
N VAL A 13 -4.09 16.87 4.31
CA VAL A 13 -4.70 17.09 3.00
C VAL A 13 -5.84 16.12 2.80
N ASP A 14 -7.03 16.65 2.50
CA ASP A 14 -8.20 15.87 2.12
C ASP A 14 -8.30 15.85 0.61
N ILE A 15 -8.17 14.67 0.00
CA ILE A 15 -8.25 14.54 -1.45
C ILE A 15 -9.68 14.54 -1.98
N GLY A 16 -10.69 14.42 -1.10
CA GLY A 16 -12.11 14.47 -1.47
C GLY A 16 -12.59 13.26 -2.29
N THR A 17 -11.77 12.24 -2.41
CA THR A 17 -12.05 11.03 -3.17
C THR A 17 -11.24 9.86 -2.60
N TYR A 18 -11.11 8.79 -3.36
CA TYR A 18 -10.27 7.67 -2.94
C TYR A 18 -9.30 7.25 -4.05
N ILE A 19 -8.21 6.63 -3.63
CA ILE A 19 -7.26 5.94 -4.50
C ILE A 19 -7.00 4.58 -3.87
N LEU A 20 -7.25 3.51 -4.61
CA LEU A 20 -6.98 2.14 -4.16
C LEU A 20 -5.85 1.56 -5.00
N ILE A 21 -4.82 1.08 -4.32
CA ILE A 21 -3.70 0.37 -4.94
C ILE A 21 -3.71 -1.06 -4.41
N SER A 22 -3.86 -2.03 -5.30
CA SER A 22 -3.91 -3.44 -4.90
C SER A 22 -3.10 -4.29 -5.87
N LYS A 23 -2.72 -5.48 -5.41
CA LYS A 23 -2.08 -6.46 -6.28
C LYS A 23 -2.99 -6.77 -7.48
N ASN A 24 -2.38 -7.02 -8.64
CA ASN A 24 -3.12 -7.47 -9.81
C ASN A 24 -3.98 -8.67 -9.49
N LYS A 25 -5.27 -8.54 -9.71
CA LYS A 25 -6.24 -9.62 -9.62
C LYS A 25 -6.85 -9.84 -10.99
N ILE A 26 -7.59 -10.92 -11.13
CA ILE A 26 -8.38 -11.14 -12.35
C ILE A 26 -9.28 -9.91 -12.50
N LYS A 27 -9.14 -9.23 -13.63
CA LYS A 27 -9.82 -7.95 -13.89
C LYS A 27 -11.33 -8.17 -14.14
N THR A 28 -12.04 -8.57 -13.10
CA THR A 28 -13.50 -8.65 -13.15
C THR A 28 -14.18 -7.32 -12.86
N ILE A 29 -13.47 -6.43 -12.17
CA ILE A 29 -13.96 -5.10 -11.84
C ILE A 29 -13.12 -4.10 -12.61
N THR A 30 -13.72 -3.43 -13.58
CA THR A 30 -13.05 -2.43 -14.40
C THR A 30 -13.46 -1.00 -14.06
N LYS A 31 -14.45 -0.83 -13.19
CA LYS A 31 -14.92 0.50 -12.78
C LYS A 31 -13.82 1.24 -12.04
N ASN A 32 -13.50 2.45 -12.51
CA ASN A 32 -12.47 3.32 -11.96
C ASN A 32 -11.05 2.75 -12.02
N LEU A 33 -10.83 1.68 -12.78
CA LEU A 33 -9.50 1.16 -13.04
C LEU A 33 -8.73 2.15 -13.89
N ILE A 34 -7.52 2.50 -13.45
CA ILE A 34 -6.65 3.45 -14.14
C ILE A 34 -5.59 2.68 -14.90
N GLU A 35 -5.45 3.00 -16.18
CA GLU A 35 -4.34 2.50 -16.99
C GLU A 35 -3.11 3.35 -16.68
N MET A 36 -2.07 2.71 -16.14
CA MET A 36 -0.85 3.39 -15.72
C MET A 36 0.12 3.51 -16.89
N ASP A 37 0.80 4.65 -16.98
CA ASP A 37 1.84 4.86 -17.98
C ASP A 37 3.07 3.98 -17.71
N ASP A 38 3.35 3.70 -16.43
CA ASP A 38 4.45 2.82 -16.04
C ASP A 38 4.02 1.36 -16.20
N THR A 39 4.46 0.74 -17.29
CA THR A 39 4.11 -0.65 -17.62
C THR A 39 4.72 -1.64 -16.63
N ASN A 40 5.86 -1.32 -16.03
CA ASN A 40 6.47 -2.18 -15.02
C ASN A 40 5.63 -2.20 -13.73
N PHE A 41 5.17 -1.05 -13.29
CA PHE A 41 4.29 -0.95 -12.13
C PHE A 41 2.97 -1.70 -12.39
N GLU A 42 2.42 -1.56 -13.58
CA GLU A 42 1.15 -2.18 -13.96
C GLU A 42 1.21 -3.71 -13.96
N LYS A 43 2.39 -4.30 -14.07
CA LYS A 43 2.56 -5.75 -13.95
C LYS A 43 2.26 -6.27 -12.55
N TYR A 44 2.43 -5.44 -11.54
CA TYR A 44 2.30 -5.84 -10.14
C TYR A 44 1.04 -5.33 -9.48
N PHE A 45 0.58 -4.13 -9.84
CA PHE A 45 -0.48 -3.44 -9.11
C PHE A 45 -1.55 -2.90 -10.04
N ASP A 46 -2.80 -2.94 -9.56
CA ASP A 46 -3.93 -2.23 -10.14
C ASP A 46 -4.22 -1.00 -9.29
N VAL A 47 -4.57 0.09 -9.97
CA VAL A 47 -4.92 1.37 -9.33
C VAL A 47 -6.35 1.73 -9.70
N TYR A 48 -7.16 2.07 -8.71
CA TYR A 48 -8.55 2.45 -8.89
C TYR A 48 -8.79 3.82 -8.28
N SER A 49 -9.38 4.72 -9.04
CA SER A 49 -9.78 6.04 -8.54
C SER A 49 -10.75 6.69 -9.53
N PRO A 50 -11.77 7.42 -9.06
CA PRO A 50 -12.59 8.23 -9.95
C PRO A 50 -11.84 9.47 -10.47
N ASN A 51 -10.72 9.86 -9.84
CA ASN A 51 -9.90 11.00 -10.26
C ASN A 51 -8.55 10.51 -10.77
N ARG A 52 -8.47 10.27 -12.07
CA ARG A 52 -7.26 9.76 -12.71
C ARG A 52 -6.06 10.70 -12.53
N ASN A 53 -6.28 11.99 -12.72
CA ASN A 53 -5.18 12.97 -12.65
C ASN A 53 -4.54 13.00 -11.26
N LEU A 54 -5.37 12.97 -10.23
CA LEU A 54 -4.89 12.94 -8.84
C LEU A 54 -4.09 11.67 -8.57
N ALA A 55 -4.59 10.52 -9.00
CA ALA A 55 -3.89 9.25 -8.80
C ALA A 55 -2.54 9.24 -9.50
N MET A 56 -2.48 9.75 -10.72
CA MET A 56 -1.22 9.83 -11.48
C MET A 56 -0.23 10.78 -10.83
N GLN A 57 -0.69 11.87 -10.26
CA GLN A 57 0.17 12.83 -9.55
C GLN A 57 0.67 12.28 -8.23
N LEU A 58 -0.16 11.50 -7.53
CA LEU A 58 0.23 10.89 -6.26
C LEU A 58 1.25 9.78 -6.45
N LEU A 59 1.06 8.94 -7.48
CA LEU A 59 1.94 7.81 -7.74
C LEU A 59 3.19 8.24 -8.47
N THR A 60 4.08 8.89 -7.75
CA THR A 60 5.40 9.27 -8.25
C THR A 60 6.23 8.02 -8.53
N SER A 61 7.28 8.18 -9.34
CA SER A 61 8.21 7.10 -9.63
C SER A 61 8.83 6.51 -8.35
N ASP A 62 9.11 7.36 -7.37
CA ASP A 62 9.70 6.96 -6.09
C ASP A 62 8.73 6.07 -5.29
N ILE A 63 7.47 6.46 -5.23
CA ILE A 63 6.45 5.66 -4.53
C ILE A 63 6.22 4.33 -5.24
N MET A 64 6.08 4.34 -6.56
CA MET A 64 5.88 3.12 -7.35
C MET A 64 7.06 2.15 -7.18
N GLU A 65 8.28 2.67 -7.21
CA GLU A 65 9.48 1.85 -7.00
C GLU A 65 9.50 1.23 -5.61
N SER A 66 9.13 1.99 -4.57
CA SER A 66 9.06 1.48 -3.21
C SER A 66 8.06 0.33 -3.08
N LEU A 67 6.91 0.43 -3.73
CA LEU A 67 5.88 -0.61 -3.69
C LEU A 67 6.35 -1.88 -4.40
N ILE A 68 6.95 -1.75 -5.57
CA ILE A 68 7.48 -2.87 -6.33
C ILE A 68 8.60 -3.57 -5.55
N ASN A 69 9.54 -2.81 -5.00
CA ASN A 69 10.68 -3.36 -4.27
C ASN A 69 10.22 -4.14 -3.04
N PHE A 70 9.27 -3.61 -2.28
CA PHE A 70 8.75 -4.33 -1.13
C PHE A 70 8.06 -5.63 -1.55
N TYR A 71 7.20 -5.56 -2.56
CA TYR A 71 6.48 -6.74 -3.04
C TYR A 71 7.43 -7.82 -3.55
N THR A 72 8.44 -7.45 -4.35
CA THR A 72 9.36 -8.42 -4.93
C THR A 72 10.30 -9.02 -3.90
N GLU A 73 10.66 -8.26 -2.86
CA GLU A 73 11.56 -8.74 -1.81
C GLU A 73 10.87 -9.70 -0.84
N TYR A 74 9.64 -9.37 -0.43
CA TYR A 74 8.95 -10.14 0.62
C TYR A 74 7.84 -11.05 0.09
N ASN A 75 7.44 -10.90 -1.17
CA ASN A 75 6.34 -11.65 -1.79
C ASN A 75 5.09 -11.64 -0.92
N LEU A 76 4.78 -10.50 -0.35
CA LEU A 76 3.67 -10.30 0.57
C LEU A 76 2.62 -9.41 -0.08
N ASP A 77 1.38 -9.91 -0.17
CA ASP A 77 0.28 -9.13 -0.72
C ASP A 77 -0.12 -8.02 0.23
N PHE A 78 -0.37 -6.84 -0.33
CA PHE A 78 -0.84 -5.70 0.45
C PHE A 78 -1.73 -4.79 -0.39
N GLU A 79 -2.48 -3.95 0.30
CA GLU A 79 -3.31 -2.91 -0.32
C GLU A 79 -3.04 -1.57 0.37
N ILE A 80 -3.10 -0.51 -0.42
CA ILE A 80 -3.07 0.86 0.09
C ILE A 80 -4.34 1.55 -0.37
N ILE A 81 -5.08 2.13 0.57
CA ILE A 81 -6.29 2.90 0.28
C ILE A 81 -6.08 4.30 0.84
N ILE A 82 -6.15 5.30 -0.03
CA ILE A 82 -6.15 6.70 0.39
C ILE A 82 -7.57 7.19 0.19
N ARG A 83 -8.22 7.57 1.28
CA ARG A 83 -9.60 8.05 1.23
C ARG A 83 -9.73 9.30 2.07
N ASN A 84 -10.16 10.38 1.44
CA ASN A 84 -10.25 11.69 2.06
C ASN A 84 -8.89 12.09 2.64
N ASN A 85 -8.74 12.19 3.95
CA ASN A 85 -7.46 12.55 4.58
C ASN A 85 -6.76 11.38 5.27
N THR A 86 -7.16 10.14 5.00
CA THR A 86 -6.63 8.98 5.70
C THR A 86 -5.99 8.01 4.71
N VAL A 87 -4.82 7.50 5.08
CA VAL A 87 -4.09 6.46 4.35
C VAL A 87 -4.21 5.17 5.14
N TYR A 88 -4.79 4.15 4.53
CA TYR A 88 -4.95 2.82 5.11
C TYR A 88 -4.05 1.84 4.40
N LEU A 89 -3.37 0.98 5.16
CA LEU A 89 -2.54 -0.09 4.62
C LEU A 89 -2.97 -1.41 5.23
N ARG A 90 -3.13 -2.42 4.37
CA ARG A 90 -3.45 -3.78 4.80
C ARG A 90 -2.43 -4.75 4.23
N PHE A 91 -1.85 -5.57 5.07
CA PHE A 91 -0.89 -6.60 4.69
C PHE A 91 -1.48 -7.97 4.98
N PHE A 92 -1.55 -8.81 3.97
CA PHE A 92 -2.17 -10.13 4.06
C PHE A 92 -1.10 -11.15 4.49
N THR A 93 -0.83 -11.19 5.78
CA THR A 93 0.25 -12.01 6.36
C THR A 93 -0.21 -13.38 6.82
N GLY A 94 -1.54 -13.61 6.83
CA GLY A 94 -2.08 -14.76 7.50
C GLY A 94 -1.95 -14.67 9.03
N PRO A 95 -2.10 -15.76 9.75
CA PRO A 95 -2.07 -15.74 11.22
C PRO A 95 -0.63 -15.60 11.74
N MET A 96 -0.12 -14.37 11.85
CA MET A 96 1.23 -14.09 12.34
C MET A 96 1.37 -14.28 13.86
N PHE A 97 0.27 -14.19 14.59
CA PHE A 97 0.29 -14.17 16.04
C PHE A 97 -0.49 -15.34 16.65
N GLU A 98 -0.43 -16.50 16.03
CA GLU A 98 -0.95 -17.68 16.69
C GLU A 98 -0.14 -17.93 17.96
N PRO A 99 -0.80 -18.08 19.11
CA PRO A 99 -0.08 -18.42 20.34
C PRO A 99 0.52 -19.80 20.20
N ILE A 100 1.78 -19.86 19.81
CA ILE A 100 2.54 -21.09 19.81
C ILE A 100 3.09 -21.23 21.22
N SER A 101 2.45 -22.07 22.00
CA SER A 101 2.70 -22.23 23.42
C SER A 101 4.06 -22.85 23.74
N GLU A 102 4.85 -23.29 22.76
CA GLU A 102 6.04 -24.08 23.00
C GLU A 102 7.31 -23.57 22.33
N ASN A 103 7.23 -22.55 21.48
CA ASN A 103 8.41 -22.07 20.77
C ASN A 103 8.80 -20.67 21.19
N PRO A 104 10.11 -20.43 21.39
CA PRO A 104 10.59 -19.08 21.57
C PRO A 104 10.27 -18.24 20.35
N ILE A 105 10.23 -16.94 20.54
CA ILE A 105 9.96 -15.96 19.50
C ILE A 105 10.70 -16.33 18.21
N ASP A 106 9.95 -16.52 17.13
CA ASP A 106 10.54 -16.75 15.82
C ASP A 106 11.21 -15.46 15.36
N LYS A 107 12.54 -15.45 15.36
CA LYS A 107 13.33 -14.30 14.99
C LYS A 107 13.08 -13.82 13.56
N GLN A 108 12.81 -14.77 12.65
CA GLN A 108 12.53 -14.46 11.26
C GLN A 108 11.18 -13.77 11.11
N LEU A 109 10.18 -14.23 11.85
CA LEU A 109 8.87 -13.61 11.88
C LEU A 109 8.96 -12.18 12.44
N LEU A 110 9.71 -12.01 13.52
CA LEU A 110 9.93 -10.71 14.13
C LEU A 110 10.65 -9.75 13.17
N PHE A 111 11.65 -10.26 12.45
CA PHE A 111 12.35 -9.48 11.43
C PHE A 111 11.42 -9.02 10.32
N THR A 112 10.57 -9.93 9.81
CA THR A 112 9.56 -9.60 8.80
C THR A 112 8.62 -8.52 9.30
N TYR A 113 8.18 -8.61 10.55
CA TYR A 113 7.32 -7.61 11.17
C TYR A 113 7.98 -6.23 11.18
N PHE A 114 9.26 -6.15 11.57
CA PHE A 114 9.99 -4.89 11.55
C PHE A 114 10.15 -4.32 10.14
N CYS A 115 10.37 -5.17 9.16
CA CYS A 115 10.46 -4.73 7.75
C CYS A 115 9.15 -4.14 7.27
N ILE A 116 8.01 -4.73 7.65
CA ILE A 116 6.69 -4.19 7.34
C ILE A 116 6.50 -2.82 7.99
N LEU A 117 6.85 -2.67 9.27
CA LEU A 117 6.74 -1.39 9.96
C LEU A 117 7.61 -0.32 9.30
N GLU A 118 8.83 -0.65 8.92
CA GLU A 118 9.73 0.27 8.24
C GLU A 118 9.15 0.71 6.90
N PHE A 119 8.58 -0.24 6.14
CA PHE A 119 7.91 0.07 4.87
C PHE A 119 6.71 0.99 5.08
N ILE A 120 5.87 0.72 6.09
CA ILE A 120 4.72 1.57 6.42
C ILE A 120 5.18 3.00 6.67
N LEU A 121 6.20 3.19 7.49
CA LEU A 121 6.71 4.52 7.82
C LEU A 121 7.28 5.23 6.60
N ASP A 122 8.01 4.52 5.75
CA ASP A 122 8.60 5.09 4.54
C ASP A 122 7.53 5.53 3.54
N VAL A 123 6.59 4.64 3.24
CA VAL A 123 5.55 4.91 2.24
C VAL A 123 4.59 5.98 2.70
N THR A 124 4.15 5.95 3.96
CA THR A 124 3.24 6.97 4.47
C THR A 124 3.90 8.35 4.48
N LYS A 125 5.18 8.42 4.80
CA LYS A 125 5.95 9.66 4.73
C LYS A 125 6.00 10.20 3.31
N LYS A 126 6.28 9.34 2.33
CA LYS A 126 6.34 9.73 0.91
C LYS A 126 4.98 10.20 0.39
N ILE A 127 3.91 9.47 0.75
CA ILE A 127 2.55 9.85 0.36
C ILE A 127 2.17 11.20 0.96
N ASN A 128 2.41 11.40 2.25
CA ASN A 128 2.09 12.66 2.90
C ASN A 128 2.88 13.83 2.32
N SER A 129 4.15 13.63 2.02
CA SER A 129 4.99 14.64 1.39
C SER A 129 4.45 15.02 0.00
N THR A 130 4.05 14.03 -0.79
CA THR A 130 3.48 14.25 -2.11
C THR A 130 2.15 14.99 -2.04
N LEU A 131 1.27 14.61 -1.11
CA LEU A 131 -0.02 15.28 -0.90
C LEU A 131 0.18 16.75 -0.51
N ASN A 132 1.12 17.03 0.38
CA ASN A 132 1.42 18.41 0.78
C ASN A 132 1.92 19.25 -0.39
N ASN A 133 2.70 18.66 -1.29
CA ASN A 133 3.20 19.35 -2.47
C ASN A 133 2.10 19.63 -3.50
N LEU A 134 1.06 18.79 -3.56
CA LEU A 134 -0.06 19.00 -4.47
C LEU A 134 -0.96 20.16 -4.06
N GLU A 135 -0.97 20.55 -2.78
CA GLU A 135 -1.75 21.68 -2.29
C GLU A 135 -1.13 23.05 -2.62
N THR A 136 0.13 23.08 -2.93
CA THR A 136 0.80 24.31 -3.35
C THR A 136 0.72 24.51 -4.87
#